data_14a7bade76b8109a98eb0b906e42d18d
#
_entry.id   14a7bade76b8109a98eb0b906e42d18d
#
_cell.length_a   1.000
_cell.length_b   1.000
_cell.length_c   1.000
_cell.angle_alpha   90.00
_cell.angle_beta   90.00
_cell.angle_gamma   90.00
#
_symmetry.space_group_name_H-M   'P 1'
#
loop_
_entity.id
_entity.type
_entity.pdbx_description
1 polymer ?
#
loop_
_entity_poly.entity_id
_entity_poly.type
_entity_poly.pdbx_seq_one_letter_code
_entity_poly.pdbx_strand_id
1 'polypeptide(L)'
;HIVAAGGKRIRPMLTLSSAKLCGYKGDRHLALAACVEFIHTATLLHDDVVDTSILRRGESSANLLFGNQASVLVGDFLFSRAFQMMVEDGSLDVLRILSHASSVIAEGEVLQLTTVNNTETGENIYLEVIKSKTAQLFAAACEVGAVIAKRPAIEQRALETYGINLGITFQLVDDVLDYTAKQRNLGKTIGDDFKEGKVSLPVILAFSRGTSEERQFWRRTLESLDQTDTDLEYAIKLMSKHDALSDAIKRARHYGSIARDSLGIFDDNPIRSSLVGLIDFCIERAN
;
A
#
# COMPACT_ATOMS: atom_id res chain seq x y z
N HIS A 1 19.01 -7.62 -5.23
CA HIS A 1 18.63 -7.94 -3.85
C HIS A 1 17.11 -7.76 -3.68
N ILE A 2 16.56 -6.54 -3.66
CA ILE A 2 15.15 -6.24 -3.34
C ILE A 2 14.14 -6.99 -4.25
N VAL A 3 14.47 -7.20 -5.52
CA VAL A 3 13.65 -7.97 -6.46
C VAL A 3 13.69 -9.47 -6.13
N ALA A 4 14.87 -10.00 -5.75
CA ALA A 4 15.06 -11.40 -5.39
C ALA A 4 14.46 -11.75 -4.01
N ALA A 5 14.33 -10.78 -3.10
CA ALA A 5 13.73 -10.96 -1.78
C ALA A 5 12.22 -11.31 -1.81
N GLY A 6 11.66 -11.61 -2.97
CA GLY A 6 10.27 -12.01 -3.14
C GLY A 6 9.31 -10.83 -3.36
N GLY A 7 8.04 -11.08 -3.08
CA GLY A 7 6.94 -10.13 -3.26
C GLY A 7 5.82 -10.70 -4.11
N LYS A 8 4.59 -10.30 -3.82
CA LYS A 8 3.39 -10.85 -4.49
C LYS A 8 3.19 -10.31 -5.91
N ARG A 9 3.97 -9.29 -6.32
CA ARG A 9 3.87 -8.66 -7.65
C ARG A 9 2.44 -8.25 -8.03
N ILE A 10 1.67 -7.79 -7.06
CA ILE A 10 0.25 -7.45 -7.28
C ILE A 10 0.11 -6.31 -8.28
N ARG A 11 0.90 -5.24 -8.17
CA ARG A 11 0.80 -4.07 -9.04
C ARG A 11 1.07 -4.40 -10.52
N PRO A 12 2.17 -5.08 -10.90
CA PRO A 12 2.33 -5.53 -12.29
C PRO A 12 1.24 -6.51 -12.74
N MET A 13 0.77 -7.42 -11.87
CA MET A 13 -0.37 -8.30 -12.21
C MET A 13 -1.64 -7.52 -12.49
N LEU A 14 -1.91 -6.43 -11.76
CA LEU A 14 -3.06 -5.56 -12.01
C LEU A 14 -2.99 -4.92 -13.40
N THR A 15 -1.84 -4.40 -13.80
CA THR A 15 -1.65 -3.83 -15.15
C THR A 15 -1.93 -4.87 -16.23
N LEU A 16 -1.37 -6.08 -16.08
CA LEU A 16 -1.58 -7.18 -17.02
C LEU A 16 -3.04 -7.64 -17.08
N SER A 17 -3.67 -7.80 -15.92
CA SER A 17 -5.04 -8.30 -15.83
C SER A 17 -6.05 -7.27 -16.34
N SER A 18 -5.86 -5.98 -16.03
CA SER A 18 -6.73 -4.90 -16.51
C SER A 18 -6.67 -4.74 -18.02
N ALA A 19 -5.47 -4.80 -18.61
CA ALA A 19 -5.31 -4.79 -20.06
C ALA A 19 -6.03 -5.98 -20.72
N LYS A 20 -5.87 -7.18 -20.16
CA LYS A 20 -6.55 -8.40 -20.65
C LYS A 20 -8.06 -8.34 -20.46
N LEU A 21 -8.55 -7.85 -19.32
CA LEU A 21 -9.98 -7.64 -19.05
C LEU A 21 -10.60 -6.75 -20.12
N CYS A 22 -9.88 -5.71 -20.53
CA CYS A 22 -10.25 -4.79 -21.59
C CYS A 22 -10.05 -5.33 -23.00
N GLY A 23 -9.66 -6.60 -23.16
CA GLY A 23 -9.48 -7.25 -24.46
C GLY A 23 -8.24 -6.82 -25.22
N TYR A 24 -7.24 -6.19 -24.58
CA TYR A 24 -6.00 -5.76 -25.21
C TYR A 24 -5.22 -6.94 -25.82
N LYS A 25 -4.77 -6.77 -27.09
CA LYS A 25 -4.09 -7.82 -27.87
C LYS A 25 -2.60 -7.54 -28.13
N GLY A 26 -2.14 -6.31 -27.82
CA GLY A 26 -0.74 -5.93 -27.99
C GLY A 26 0.15 -6.38 -26.85
N ASP A 27 1.37 -5.86 -26.79
CA ASP A 27 2.43 -6.21 -25.83
C ASP A 27 2.85 -5.05 -24.89
N ARG A 28 2.38 -3.82 -25.14
CA ARG A 28 2.72 -2.63 -24.33
C ARG A 28 2.49 -2.82 -22.84
N HIS A 29 1.46 -3.60 -22.46
CA HIS A 29 1.13 -3.90 -21.05
C HIS A 29 2.29 -4.58 -20.31
N LEU A 30 3.19 -5.28 -21.01
CA LEU A 30 4.36 -5.94 -20.40
C LEU A 30 5.37 -4.90 -19.91
N ALA A 31 5.74 -3.94 -20.79
CA ALA A 31 6.63 -2.86 -20.43
C ALA A 31 6.03 -1.96 -19.33
N LEU A 32 4.73 -1.65 -19.42
CA LEU A 32 4.03 -0.83 -18.41
C LEU A 32 3.90 -1.54 -17.05
N ALA A 33 3.71 -2.85 -17.03
CA ALA A 33 3.73 -3.62 -15.79
C ALA A 33 5.13 -3.58 -15.13
N ALA A 34 6.20 -3.64 -15.92
CA ALA A 34 7.57 -3.46 -15.43
C ALA A 34 7.82 -2.02 -14.95
N CYS A 35 7.30 -1.02 -15.68
CA CYS A 35 7.36 0.39 -15.29
C CYS A 35 6.74 0.64 -13.92
N VAL A 36 5.53 0.13 -13.69
CA VAL A 36 4.83 0.21 -12.40
C VAL A 36 5.64 -0.47 -11.27
N GLU A 37 6.27 -1.62 -11.54
CA GLU A 37 7.11 -2.30 -10.56
C GLU A 37 8.43 -1.53 -10.30
N PHE A 38 8.97 -0.81 -11.30
CA PHE A 38 10.14 0.04 -11.09
C PHE A 38 9.82 1.22 -10.20
N ILE A 39 8.69 1.91 -10.45
CA ILE A 39 8.21 2.98 -9.55
C ILE A 39 8.07 2.44 -8.12
N HIS A 40 7.38 1.32 -7.94
CA HIS A 40 7.20 0.71 -6.62
C HIS A 40 8.52 0.31 -5.95
N THR A 41 9.46 -0.27 -6.72
CA THR A 41 10.75 -0.69 -6.16
C THR A 41 11.61 0.53 -5.78
N ALA A 42 11.56 1.61 -6.57
CA ALA A 42 12.22 2.86 -6.24
C ALA A 42 11.69 3.46 -4.92
N THR A 43 10.37 3.52 -4.76
CA THR A 43 9.78 4.02 -3.49
C THR A 43 10.20 3.16 -2.31
N LEU A 44 10.22 1.83 -2.42
CA LEU A 44 10.67 0.95 -1.34
C LEU A 44 12.13 1.19 -0.93
N LEU A 45 13.02 1.47 -1.91
CA LEU A 45 14.42 1.77 -1.64
C LEU A 45 14.61 3.09 -0.91
N HIS A 46 13.79 4.10 -1.25
CA HIS A 46 13.78 5.39 -0.58
C HIS A 46 13.16 5.29 0.81
N ASP A 47 12.03 4.60 0.95
CA ASP A 47 11.34 4.37 2.23
C ASP A 47 12.26 3.69 3.25
N ASP A 48 12.99 2.64 2.83
CA ASP A 48 13.92 1.94 3.72
C ASP A 48 15.00 2.87 4.30
N VAL A 49 15.39 3.92 3.56
CA VAL A 49 16.33 4.92 4.05
C VAL A 49 15.65 5.92 4.98
N VAL A 50 14.46 6.40 4.62
CA VAL A 50 13.69 7.39 5.40
C VAL A 50 13.26 6.78 6.75
N ASP A 51 12.73 5.55 6.72
CA ASP A 51 12.26 4.81 7.89
C ASP A 51 13.41 4.14 8.67
N THR A 52 14.68 4.26 8.21
CA THR A 52 15.84 3.55 8.78
C THR A 52 15.60 2.06 8.97
N SER A 53 14.88 1.45 8.04
CA SER A 53 14.46 0.04 8.11
C SER A 53 15.67 -0.90 8.08
N ILE A 54 15.66 -1.92 8.96
CA ILE A 54 16.70 -2.97 9.01
C ILE A 54 16.30 -4.23 8.25
N LEU A 55 15.00 -4.49 8.11
CA LEU A 55 14.46 -5.66 7.44
C LEU A 55 13.45 -5.29 6.36
N ARG A 56 13.47 -6.01 5.24
CA ARG A 56 12.48 -5.94 4.18
C ARG A 56 12.13 -7.35 3.71
N ARG A 57 10.88 -7.77 3.91
CA ARG A 57 10.40 -9.12 3.56
C ARG A 57 11.20 -10.26 4.21
N GLY A 58 11.65 -10.06 5.44
CA GLY A 58 12.43 -11.06 6.19
C GLY A 58 13.91 -11.10 5.87
N GLU A 59 14.37 -10.32 4.88
CA GLU A 59 15.77 -10.16 4.50
C GLU A 59 16.29 -8.80 4.98
N SER A 60 17.59 -8.66 5.12
CA SER A 60 18.21 -7.36 5.42
C SER A 60 17.84 -6.34 4.35
N SER A 61 17.48 -5.13 4.76
CA SER A 61 17.14 -4.03 3.85
C SER A 61 18.33 -3.61 2.99
N ALA A 62 18.07 -2.98 1.84
CA ALA A 62 19.13 -2.57 0.92
C ALA A 62 20.04 -1.49 1.53
N ASN A 63 19.49 -0.55 2.28
CA ASN A 63 20.24 0.50 2.99
C ASN A 63 21.18 -0.08 4.05
N LEU A 64 20.78 -1.17 4.74
CA LEU A 64 21.64 -1.86 5.71
C LEU A 64 22.81 -2.58 5.02
N LEU A 65 22.57 -3.24 3.88
CA LEU A 65 23.59 -4.02 3.17
C LEU A 65 24.54 -3.18 2.33
N PHE A 66 24.04 -2.15 1.65
CA PHE A 66 24.78 -1.39 0.65
C PHE A 66 24.96 0.08 1.01
N GLY A 67 24.37 0.53 2.12
CA GLY A 67 24.37 1.91 2.58
C GLY A 67 23.28 2.77 1.98
N ASN A 68 22.95 3.87 2.67
CA ASN A 68 21.89 4.80 2.27
C ASN A 68 22.14 5.42 0.89
N GLN A 69 23.39 5.79 0.59
CA GLN A 69 23.75 6.40 -0.70
C GLN A 69 23.43 5.47 -1.88
N ALA A 70 23.76 4.18 -1.77
CA ALA A 70 23.48 3.21 -2.82
C ALA A 70 21.97 3.02 -2.99
N SER A 71 21.21 2.92 -1.89
CA SER A 71 19.75 2.79 -1.94
C SER A 71 19.08 3.98 -2.63
N VAL A 72 19.46 5.20 -2.28
CA VAL A 72 18.91 6.41 -2.90
C VAL A 72 19.26 6.44 -4.40
N LEU A 73 20.53 6.26 -4.77
CA LEU A 73 20.95 6.34 -6.17
C LEU A 73 20.32 5.24 -7.05
N VAL A 74 20.16 4.03 -6.52
CA VAL A 74 19.48 2.94 -7.26
C VAL A 74 17.97 3.22 -7.36
N GLY A 75 17.35 3.80 -6.34
CA GLY A 75 15.97 4.28 -6.40
C GLY A 75 15.78 5.33 -7.50
N ASP A 76 16.66 6.34 -7.55
CA ASP A 76 16.66 7.38 -8.59
C ASP A 76 16.86 6.81 -10.00
N PHE A 77 17.76 5.83 -10.13
CA PHE A 77 17.97 5.13 -11.40
C PHE A 77 16.69 4.40 -11.86
N LEU A 78 16.04 3.64 -10.98
CA LEU A 78 14.80 2.92 -11.31
C LEU A 78 13.68 3.88 -11.66
N PHE A 79 13.55 4.98 -10.92
CA PHE A 79 12.58 6.03 -11.19
C PHE A 79 12.80 6.67 -12.56
N SER A 80 14.05 7.04 -12.85
CA SER A 80 14.44 7.61 -14.16
C SER A 80 14.18 6.63 -15.30
N ARG A 81 14.46 5.33 -15.08
CA ARG A 81 14.18 4.28 -16.08
C ARG A 81 12.69 4.10 -16.30
N ALA A 82 11.85 4.18 -15.24
CA ALA A 82 10.41 4.16 -15.38
C ALA A 82 9.90 5.31 -16.27
N PHE A 83 10.42 6.54 -16.08
CA PHE A 83 10.09 7.68 -16.95
C PHE A 83 10.50 7.45 -18.41
N GLN A 84 11.69 6.90 -18.66
CA GLN A 84 12.09 6.53 -20.02
C GLN A 84 11.11 5.54 -20.65
N MET A 85 10.68 4.52 -19.91
CA MET A 85 9.71 3.52 -20.39
C MET A 85 8.35 4.16 -20.71
N MET A 86 7.88 5.12 -19.90
CA MET A 86 6.65 5.87 -20.16
C MET A 86 6.75 6.70 -21.45
N VAL A 87 7.92 7.31 -21.71
CA VAL A 87 8.18 8.07 -22.95
C VAL A 87 8.28 7.15 -24.16
N GLU A 88 8.98 6.02 -24.03
CA GLU A 88 9.11 4.98 -25.08
C GLU A 88 7.75 4.38 -25.46
N ASP A 89 6.80 4.28 -24.50
CA ASP A 89 5.40 3.87 -24.76
C ASP A 89 4.66 4.81 -25.71
N GLY A 90 5.02 6.09 -25.72
CA GLY A 90 4.51 7.11 -26.65
C GLY A 90 3.09 7.61 -26.36
N SER A 91 2.42 7.18 -25.29
CA SER A 91 1.09 7.65 -24.90
C SER A 91 1.17 8.75 -23.86
N LEU A 92 0.69 9.95 -24.20
CA LEU A 92 0.60 11.06 -23.24
C LEU A 92 -0.37 10.74 -22.08
N ASP A 93 -1.41 9.96 -22.32
CA ASP A 93 -2.33 9.55 -21.25
C ASP A 93 -1.66 8.61 -20.27
N VAL A 94 -0.89 7.62 -20.74
CA VAL A 94 -0.09 6.74 -19.88
C VAL A 94 0.94 7.55 -19.08
N LEU A 95 1.67 8.45 -19.74
CA LEU A 95 2.64 9.33 -19.09
C LEU A 95 1.97 10.19 -18.00
N ARG A 96 0.81 10.80 -18.30
CA ARG A 96 0.05 11.60 -17.34
C ARG A 96 -0.37 10.79 -16.12
N ILE A 97 -0.91 9.58 -16.31
CA ILE A 97 -1.40 8.73 -15.20
C ILE A 97 -0.25 8.30 -14.30
N LEU A 98 0.84 7.78 -14.86
CA LEU A 98 1.95 7.23 -14.07
C LEU A 98 2.81 8.34 -13.43
N SER A 99 3.02 9.47 -14.13
CA SER A 99 3.72 10.62 -13.53
C SER A 99 2.90 11.27 -12.41
N HIS A 100 1.57 11.40 -12.60
CA HIS A 100 0.68 11.87 -11.53
C HIS A 100 0.71 10.93 -10.32
N ALA A 101 0.61 9.61 -10.53
CA ALA A 101 0.73 8.65 -9.45
C ALA A 101 2.06 8.80 -8.69
N SER A 102 3.15 9.02 -9.41
CA SER A 102 4.47 9.24 -8.82
C SER A 102 4.54 10.50 -7.95
N SER A 103 3.93 11.60 -8.43
CA SER A 103 3.83 12.85 -7.65
C SER A 103 3.01 12.66 -6.38
N VAL A 104 1.82 12.06 -6.50
CA VAL A 104 0.91 11.81 -5.37
C VAL A 104 1.56 10.90 -4.32
N ILE A 105 2.34 9.89 -4.74
CA ILE A 105 3.09 9.04 -3.79
C ILE A 105 4.10 9.89 -3.01
N ALA A 106 4.89 10.73 -3.69
CA ALA A 106 5.86 11.58 -3.03
C ALA A 106 5.19 12.59 -2.05
N GLU A 107 4.06 13.18 -2.45
CA GLU A 107 3.23 14.02 -1.58
C GLU A 107 2.72 13.25 -0.35
N GLY A 108 2.28 11.99 -0.55
CA GLY A 108 1.84 11.09 0.51
C GLY A 108 2.96 10.75 1.51
N GLU A 109 4.20 10.55 1.04
CA GLU A 109 5.36 10.35 1.89
C GLU A 109 5.64 11.59 2.77
N VAL A 110 5.60 12.79 2.18
CA VAL A 110 5.77 14.04 2.93
C VAL A 110 4.63 14.22 3.94
N LEU A 111 3.39 13.91 3.55
CA LEU A 111 2.25 13.98 4.48
C LEU A 111 2.42 12.99 5.64
N GLN A 112 2.89 11.77 5.37
CA GLN A 112 3.14 10.77 6.41
C GLN A 112 4.13 11.28 7.47
N LEU A 113 5.18 12.01 7.10
CA LEU A 113 6.13 12.59 8.05
C LEU A 113 5.45 13.51 9.09
N THR A 114 4.31 14.11 8.74
CA THR A 114 3.54 14.95 9.68
C THR A 114 2.63 14.15 10.62
N THR A 115 2.42 12.86 10.34
CA THR A 115 1.53 11.96 11.10
C THR A 115 2.28 10.97 11.99
N VAL A 116 3.56 10.72 11.71
CA VAL A 116 4.41 9.87 12.55
C VAL A 116 4.53 10.52 13.93
N ASN A 117 4.43 9.70 14.97
CA ASN A 117 4.50 10.13 16.38
C ASN A 117 3.43 11.17 16.78
N ASN A 118 2.28 11.22 16.10
CA ASN A 118 1.20 12.16 16.37
C ASN A 118 -0.11 11.43 16.64
N THR A 119 -0.42 11.16 17.91
CA THR A 119 -1.63 10.43 18.32
C THR A 119 -2.94 11.19 18.05
N GLU A 120 -2.88 12.49 17.77
CA GLU A 120 -4.04 13.31 17.38
C GLU A 120 -4.39 13.16 15.89
N THR A 121 -3.62 12.36 15.14
CA THR A 121 -3.94 12.03 13.74
C THR A 121 -5.29 11.35 13.63
N GLY A 122 -6.22 12.00 12.93
CA GLY A 122 -7.57 11.46 12.71
C GLY A 122 -7.64 10.49 11.54
N GLU A 123 -8.73 9.69 11.51
CA GLU A 123 -8.99 8.69 10.45
C GLU A 123 -8.93 9.29 9.04
N ASN A 124 -9.42 10.52 8.84
CA ASN A 124 -9.42 11.17 7.51
C ASN A 124 -8.01 11.41 6.98
N ILE A 125 -7.10 11.91 7.82
CA ILE A 125 -5.70 12.17 7.44
C ILE A 125 -4.99 10.84 7.18
N TYR A 126 -5.20 9.83 8.04
CA TYR A 126 -4.68 8.49 7.82
C TYR A 126 -5.13 7.91 6.46
N LEU A 127 -6.43 8.01 6.13
CA LEU A 127 -6.96 7.55 4.84
C LEU A 127 -6.34 8.31 3.66
N GLU A 128 -6.08 9.61 3.79
CA GLU A 128 -5.40 10.39 2.78
C GLU A 128 -3.96 9.90 2.56
N VAL A 129 -3.21 9.63 3.64
CA VAL A 129 -1.86 9.06 3.56
C VAL A 129 -1.87 7.72 2.83
N ILE A 130 -2.69 6.75 3.24
CA ILE A 130 -2.68 5.43 2.62
C ILE A 130 -3.21 5.44 1.19
N LYS A 131 -4.15 6.34 0.88
CA LYS A 131 -4.64 6.56 -0.48
C LYS A 131 -3.51 7.06 -1.38
N SER A 132 -2.76 8.05 -0.93
CA SER A 132 -1.67 8.64 -1.71
C SER A 132 -0.46 7.71 -1.79
N LYS A 133 0.06 7.25 -0.66
CA LYS A 133 1.27 6.41 -0.60
C LYS A 133 1.09 5.03 -1.22
N THR A 134 -0.05 4.38 -0.96
CA THR A 134 -0.25 2.97 -1.33
C THR A 134 -1.23 2.80 -2.48
N ALA A 135 -2.43 3.37 -2.38
CA ALA A 135 -3.53 3.03 -3.29
C ALA A 135 -3.39 3.70 -4.67
N GLN A 136 -2.74 4.85 -4.76
CA GLN A 136 -2.60 5.59 -6.02
C GLN A 136 -1.87 4.78 -7.10
N LEU A 137 -0.83 4.03 -6.74
CA LEU A 137 -0.13 3.18 -7.73
C LEU A 137 -0.93 1.93 -8.11
N PHE A 138 -1.80 1.44 -7.24
CA PHE A 138 -2.79 0.39 -7.60
C PHE A 138 -3.79 0.92 -8.62
N ALA A 139 -4.31 2.12 -8.42
CA ALA A 139 -5.22 2.79 -9.35
C ALA A 139 -4.57 2.97 -10.72
N ALA A 140 -3.39 3.59 -10.75
CA ALA A 140 -2.64 3.81 -11.99
C ALA A 140 -2.33 2.51 -12.73
N ALA A 141 -1.93 1.45 -11.99
CA ALA A 141 -1.66 0.13 -12.57
C ALA A 141 -2.90 -0.47 -13.27
N CYS A 142 -4.09 -0.24 -12.71
CA CYS A 142 -5.35 -0.70 -13.32
C CYS A 142 -5.79 0.18 -14.49
N GLU A 143 -5.73 1.51 -14.33
CA GLU A 143 -6.20 2.48 -15.32
C GLU A 143 -5.41 2.40 -16.62
N VAL A 144 -4.06 2.28 -16.56
CA VAL A 144 -3.24 2.19 -17.77
C VAL A 144 -3.61 0.99 -18.64
N GLY A 145 -4.08 -0.12 -18.04
CA GLY A 145 -4.56 -1.29 -18.78
C GLY A 145 -5.75 -0.95 -19.68
N ALA A 146 -6.72 -0.17 -19.18
CA ALA A 146 -7.87 0.30 -19.95
C ALA A 146 -7.49 1.35 -21.01
N VAL A 147 -6.57 2.26 -20.65
CA VAL A 147 -6.09 3.31 -21.55
C VAL A 147 -5.42 2.73 -22.79
N ILE A 148 -4.48 1.78 -22.64
CA ILE A 148 -3.82 1.15 -23.79
C ILE A 148 -4.76 0.30 -24.64
N ALA A 149 -5.83 -0.23 -24.02
CA ALA A 149 -6.90 -0.93 -24.71
C ALA A 149 -7.93 0.03 -25.37
N LYS A 150 -7.71 1.37 -25.25
CA LYS A 150 -8.58 2.42 -25.80
C LYS A 150 -10.05 2.27 -25.35
N ARG A 151 -10.25 1.89 -24.07
CA ARG A 151 -11.60 1.72 -23.52
C ARG A 151 -12.25 3.08 -23.24
N PRO A 152 -13.60 3.16 -23.24
CA PRO A 152 -14.33 4.37 -22.87
C PRO A 152 -13.93 4.86 -21.47
N ALA A 153 -14.03 6.17 -21.22
CA ALA A 153 -13.68 6.80 -19.94
C ALA A 153 -14.41 6.19 -18.73
N ILE A 154 -15.61 5.65 -18.92
CA ILE A 154 -16.36 4.98 -17.84
C ILE A 154 -15.64 3.70 -17.37
N GLU A 155 -15.06 2.92 -18.27
CA GLU A 155 -14.32 1.71 -17.93
C GLU A 155 -12.94 2.04 -17.36
N GLN A 156 -12.28 3.10 -17.86
CA GLN A 156 -11.03 3.60 -17.29
C GLN A 156 -11.24 3.98 -15.82
N ARG A 157 -12.28 4.80 -15.54
CA ARG A 157 -12.64 5.18 -14.15
C ARG A 157 -13.05 4.00 -13.28
N ALA A 158 -13.73 3.00 -13.84
CA ALA A 158 -14.08 1.80 -13.08
C ALA A 158 -12.84 1.02 -12.61
N LEU A 159 -11.83 0.88 -13.48
CA LEU A 159 -10.57 0.23 -13.12
C LEU A 159 -9.70 1.09 -12.19
N GLU A 160 -9.70 2.41 -12.35
CA GLU A 160 -9.10 3.35 -11.39
C GLU A 160 -9.75 3.18 -10.00
N THR A 161 -11.10 3.19 -9.93
CA THR A 161 -11.87 2.99 -8.69
C THR A 161 -11.60 1.64 -8.06
N TYR A 162 -11.51 0.58 -8.86
CA TYR A 162 -11.11 -0.74 -8.39
C TYR A 162 -9.72 -0.70 -7.74
N GLY A 163 -8.74 -0.13 -8.44
CA GLY A 163 -7.37 -0.06 -7.97
C GLY A 163 -7.21 0.72 -6.67
N ILE A 164 -7.84 1.91 -6.59
CA ILE A 164 -7.76 2.74 -5.38
C ILE A 164 -8.35 2.00 -4.16
N ASN A 165 -9.53 1.40 -4.30
CA ASN A 165 -10.21 0.74 -3.19
C ASN A 165 -9.56 -0.60 -2.82
N LEU A 166 -8.99 -1.32 -3.78
CA LEU A 166 -8.15 -2.50 -3.50
C LEU A 166 -6.88 -2.11 -2.73
N GLY A 167 -6.22 -1.00 -3.12
CA GLY A 167 -5.03 -0.50 -2.43
C GLY A 167 -5.31 -0.07 -0.99
N ILE A 168 -6.43 0.62 -0.74
CA ILE A 168 -6.89 0.96 0.63
C ILE A 168 -7.19 -0.32 1.41
N THR A 169 -7.94 -1.26 0.85
CA THR A 169 -8.23 -2.56 1.47
C THR A 169 -6.95 -3.29 1.86
N PHE A 170 -5.97 -3.32 0.95
CA PHE A 170 -4.69 -3.98 1.16
C PHE A 170 -3.93 -3.37 2.35
N GLN A 171 -3.87 -2.03 2.43
CA GLN A 171 -3.16 -1.33 3.51
C GLN A 171 -3.86 -1.51 4.87
N LEU A 172 -5.19 -1.35 4.92
CA LEU A 172 -5.95 -1.56 6.15
C LEU A 172 -5.76 -2.96 6.73
N VAL A 173 -5.70 -3.97 5.87
CA VAL A 173 -5.42 -5.36 6.29
C VAL A 173 -3.97 -5.50 6.73
N ASP A 174 -3.01 -4.89 6.05
CA ASP A 174 -1.58 -4.95 6.41
C ASP A 174 -1.34 -4.35 7.81
N ASP A 175 -1.98 -3.21 8.11
CA ASP A 175 -1.91 -2.57 9.43
C ASP A 175 -2.51 -3.43 10.56
N VAL A 176 -3.58 -4.18 10.28
CA VAL A 176 -4.13 -5.14 11.26
C VAL A 176 -3.19 -6.34 11.45
N LEU A 177 -2.59 -6.82 10.37
CA LEU A 177 -1.66 -7.96 10.41
C LEU A 177 -0.40 -7.65 11.22
N ASP A 178 0.04 -6.40 11.26
CA ASP A 178 1.19 -6.00 12.08
C ASP A 178 0.97 -6.29 13.59
N TYR A 179 -0.30 -6.30 14.05
CA TYR A 179 -0.66 -6.59 15.43
C TYR A 179 -1.21 -8.01 15.67
N THR A 180 -1.57 -8.76 14.62
CA THR A 180 -2.29 -10.05 14.76
C THR A 180 -1.53 -11.24 14.18
N ALA A 181 -0.55 -11.03 13.30
CA ALA A 181 0.14 -12.10 12.61
C ALA A 181 0.96 -12.95 13.59
N LYS A 182 0.85 -14.28 13.46
CA LYS A 182 1.79 -15.19 14.13
C LYS A 182 3.16 -15.07 13.45
N GLN A 183 4.19 -14.87 14.25
CA GLN A 183 5.59 -14.62 13.88
C GLN A 183 6.18 -15.47 12.73
N ARG A 184 5.59 -16.62 12.43
CA ARG A 184 6.07 -17.60 11.44
C ARG A 184 5.67 -17.34 9.99
N ASN A 185 4.68 -16.48 9.69
CA ASN A 185 4.08 -16.44 8.37
C ASN A 185 4.45 -15.26 7.48
N LEU A 186 5.09 -14.19 7.99
CA LEU A 186 5.27 -12.92 7.27
C LEU A 186 6.71 -12.41 7.16
N GLY A 187 7.68 -13.03 7.82
CA GLY A 187 9.07 -12.53 7.79
C GLY A 187 9.25 -11.13 8.41
N LYS A 188 8.26 -10.66 9.18
CA LYS A 188 8.29 -9.43 9.98
C LYS A 188 8.14 -9.80 11.46
N THR A 189 8.70 -8.99 12.35
CA THR A 189 8.37 -9.01 13.78
C THR A 189 6.98 -8.41 13.99
N ILE A 190 6.21 -8.90 14.97
CA ILE A 190 4.92 -8.31 15.33
C ILE A 190 5.17 -6.93 15.94
N GLY A 191 4.34 -5.92 15.55
CA GLY A 191 4.37 -4.59 16.13
C GLY A 191 5.53 -3.72 15.64
N ASP A 192 6.00 -3.91 14.42
CA ASP A 192 7.03 -3.03 13.86
C ASP A 192 6.48 -1.59 13.73
N ASP A 193 5.23 -1.42 13.30
CA ASP A 193 4.57 -0.11 13.25
C ASP A 193 4.47 0.55 14.64
N PHE A 194 4.20 -0.25 15.69
CA PHE A 194 4.19 0.25 17.06
C PHE A 194 5.57 0.75 17.50
N LYS A 195 6.62 -0.01 17.23
CA LYS A 195 8.01 0.35 17.57
C LYS A 195 8.48 1.62 16.87
N GLU A 196 8.05 1.81 15.64
CA GLU A 196 8.37 2.98 14.81
C GLU A 196 7.48 4.19 15.13
N GLY A 197 6.51 4.08 16.05
CA GLY A 197 5.59 5.17 16.42
C GLY A 197 4.58 5.51 15.30
N LYS A 198 4.30 4.58 14.39
CA LYS A 198 3.31 4.76 13.33
C LYS A 198 1.89 4.72 13.91
N VAL A 199 1.10 5.73 13.55
CA VAL A 199 -0.30 5.86 13.98
C VAL A 199 -1.23 5.31 12.89
N SER A 200 -1.37 3.97 12.88
CA SER A 200 -2.25 3.25 11.96
C SER A 200 -3.70 3.22 12.46
N LEU A 201 -4.65 2.78 11.60
CA LEU A 201 -6.08 2.82 11.94
C LEU A 201 -6.44 2.09 13.25
N PRO A 202 -5.90 0.90 13.57
CA PRO A 202 -6.15 0.27 14.86
C PRO A 202 -5.77 1.16 16.07
N VAL A 203 -4.64 1.88 15.97
CA VAL A 203 -4.19 2.84 17.00
C VAL A 203 -5.18 3.99 17.11
N ILE A 204 -5.54 4.64 15.99
CA ILE A 204 -6.48 5.76 15.93
C ILE A 204 -7.81 5.40 16.63
N LEU A 205 -8.34 4.23 16.31
CA LEU A 205 -9.60 3.75 16.89
C LEU A 205 -9.47 3.48 18.40
N ALA A 206 -8.39 2.82 18.83
CA ALA A 206 -8.14 2.53 20.23
C ALA A 206 -7.91 3.83 21.04
N PHE A 207 -7.12 4.77 20.50
CA PHE A 207 -6.88 6.07 21.13
C PHE A 207 -8.17 6.90 21.27
N SER A 208 -8.96 7.00 20.21
CA SER A 208 -10.19 7.81 20.22
C SER A 208 -11.22 7.31 21.21
N ARG A 209 -11.28 5.99 21.45
CA ARG A 209 -12.23 5.32 22.36
C ARG A 209 -11.68 5.13 23.78
N GLY A 210 -10.39 5.36 23.97
CA GLY A 210 -9.68 5.13 25.22
C GLY A 210 -9.99 6.14 26.32
N THR A 211 -9.77 5.72 27.56
CA THR A 211 -9.78 6.60 28.75
C THR A 211 -8.60 7.57 28.74
N SER A 212 -8.58 8.53 29.67
CA SER A 212 -7.46 9.47 29.80
C SER A 212 -6.12 8.76 30.07
N GLU A 213 -6.13 7.70 30.89
CA GLU A 213 -4.95 6.91 31.24
C GLU A 213 -4.46 6.12 30.00
N GLU A 214 -5.39 5.53 29.23
CA GLU A 214 -5.06 4.80 28.01
C GLU A 214 -4.51 5.74 26.93
N ARG A 215 -5.04 6.96 26.81
CA ARG A 215 -4.47 7.97 25.91
C ARG A 215 -3.07 8.44 26.35
N GLN A 216 -2.80 8.53 27.64
CA GLN A 216 -1.47 8.82 28.16
C GLN A 216 -0.48 7.70 27.80
N PHE A 217 -0.91 6.41 27.88
CA PHE A 217 -0.11 5.28 27.40
C PHE A 217 0.27 5.43 25.94
N TRP A 218 -0.70 5.72 25.05
CA TRP A 218 -0.44 5.90 23.62
C TRP A 218 0.51 7.07 23.35
N ARG A 219 0.35 8.21 24.04
CA ARG A 219 1.27 9.34 23.90
C ARG A 219 2.68 8.99 24.34
N ARG A 220 2.83 8.35 25.49
CA ARG A 220 4.16 7.90 25.97
C ARG A 220 4.83 6.98 24.95
N THR A 221 4.12 5.97 24.47
CA THR A 221 4.70 4.92 23.63
C THR A 221 4.90 5.34 22.18
N LEU A 222 4.02 6.17 21.60
CA LEU A 222 4.08 6.54 20.19
C LEU A 222 4.64 7.94 19.94
N GLU A 223 4.35 8.93 20.79
CA GLU A 223 4.89 10.28 20.59
C GLU A 223 6.31 10.41 21.16
N SER A 224 6.53 9.88 22.38
CA SER A 224 7.83 9.96 23.04
C SER A 224 8.74 8.77 22.74
N LEU A 225 8.22 7.74 22.11
CA LEU A 225 8.91 6.44 21.86
C LEU A 225 9.49 5.82 23.17
N ASP A 226 8.94 6.19 24.32
CA ASP A 226 9.30 5.61 25.60
C ASP A 226 8.55 4.27 25.76
N GLN A 227 9.17 3.22 25.27
CA GLN A 227 8.59 1.87 25.18
C GLN A 227 9.35 0.87 26.03
N THR A 228 8.60 -0.03 26.66
CA THR A 228 9.10 -1.19 27.38
C THR A 228 8.73 -2.48 26.66
N ASP A 229 9.37 -3.61 27.00
CA ASP A 229 9.12 -4.92 26.37
C ASP A 229 7.66 -5.40 26.49
N THR A 230 6.91 -4.90 27.48
CA THR A 230 5.50 -5.29 27.73
C THR A 230 4.48 -4.38 27.08
N ASP A 231 4.90 -3.23 26.55
CA ASP A 231 3.98 -2.21 26.03
C ASP A 231 3.24 -2.66 24.77
N LEU A 232 3.90 -3.41 23.87
CA LEU A 232 3.23 -3.97 22.69
C LEU A 232 2.08 -4.91 23.07
N GLU A 233 2.28 -5.77 24.08
CA GLU A 233 1.23 -6.66 24.55
C GLU A 233 0.03 -5.87 25.14
N TYR A 234 0.33 -4.79 25.86
CA TYR A 234 -0.69 -3.90 26.39
C TYR A 234 -1.42 -3.12 25.29
N ALA A 235 -0.69 -2.64 24.28
CA ALA A 235 -1.28 -2.00 23.10
C ALA A 235 -2.30 -2.92 22.39
N ILE A 236 -1.93 -4.19 22.15
CA ILE A 236 -2.81 -5.19 21.55
C ILE A 236 -4.05 -5.44 22.43
N LYS A 237 -3.89 -5.49 23.77
CA LYS A 237 -5.02 -5.61 24.71
C LYS A 237 -5.98 -4.41 24.62
N LEU A 238 -5.46 -3.19 24.50
CA LEU A 238 -6.27 -1.98 24.32
C LEU A 238 -7.00 -1.99 22.97
N MET A 239 -6.33 -2.36 21.88
CA MET A 239 -6.98 -2.50 20.57
C MET A 239 -8.11 -3.53 20.61
N SER A 240 -7.91 -4.66 21.29
CA SER A 240 -8.96 -5.67 21.48
C SER A 240 -10.10 -5.18 22.37
N LYS A 241 -9.79 -4.50 23.47
CA LYS A 241 -10.79 -3.91 24.38
C LYS A 241 -11.73 -2.94 23.69
N HIS A 242 -11.20 -2.18 22.73
CA HIS A 242 -11.95 -1.14 22.01
C HIS A 242 -12.44 -1.60 20.62
N ASP A 243 -12.41 -2.90 20.31
CA ASP A 243 -12.81 -3.47 19.01
C ASP A 243 -12.09 -2.85 17.79
N ALA A 244 -10.92 -2.25 18.01
CA ALA A 244 -10.22 -1.47 16.99
C ALA A 244 -9.78 -2.33 15.80
N LEU A 245 -9.26 -3.52 16.06
CA LEU A 245 -8.83 -4.46 15.01
C LEU A 245 -10.02 -4.94 14.17
N SER A 246 -11.11 -5.36 14.81
CA SER A 246 -12.31 -5.83 14.10
C SER A 246 -12.95 -4.73 13.27
N ASP A 247 -12.96 -3.50 13.77
CA ASP A 247 -13.51 -2.35 13.05
C ASP A 247 -12.62 -1.92 11.89
N ALA A 248 -11.30 -2.02 12.01
CA ALA A 248 -10.39 -1.80 10.87
C ALA A 248 -10.65 -2.82 9.74
N ILE A 249 -10.89 -4.11 10.08
CA ILE A 249 -11.29 -5.12 9.09
C ILE A 249 -12.66 -4.84 8.48
N LYS A 250 -13.64 -4.33 9.25
CA LYS A 250 -14.93 -3.91 8.66
C LYS A 250 -14.74 -2.79 7.62
N ARG A 251 -13.86 -1.82 7.88
CA ARG A 251 -13.54 -0.77 6.91
C ARG A 251 -12.83 -1.35 5.67
N ALA A 252 -11.89 -2.29 5.85
CA ALA A 252 -11.26 -2.98 4.73
C ALA A 252 -12.30 -3.70 3.86
N ARG A 253 -13.28 -4.39 4.47
CA ARG A 253 -14.38 -5.04 3.73
C ARG A 253 -15.27 -4.04 3.00
N HIS A 254 -15.51 -2.85 3.59
CA HIS A 254 -16.28 -1.79 2.93
C HIS A 254 -15.57 -1.31 1.64
N TYR A 255 -14.28 -1.00 1.70
CA TYR A 255 -13.52 -0.62 0.52
C TYR A 255 -13.40 -1.78 -0.49
N GLY A 256 -13.24 -3.01 -0.02
CA GLY A 256 -13.28 -4.21 -0.86
C GLY A 256 -14.61 -4.37 -1.61
N SER A 257 -15.75 -4.03 -0.98
CA SER A 257 -17.06 -4.01 -1.64
C SER A 257 -17.12 -2.97 -2.74
N ILE A 258 -16.64 -1.74 -2.51
CA ILE A 258 -16.60 -0.70 -3.55
C ILE A 258 -15.71 -1.14 -4.73
N ALA A 259 -14.56 -1.77 -4.45
CA ALA A 259 -13.70 -2.33 -5.49
C ALA A 259 -14.45 -3.40 -6.32
N ARG A 260 -15.14 -4.31 -5.67
CA ARG A 260 -15.95 -5.36 -6.33
C ARG A 260 -17.03 -4.77 -7.22
N ASP A 261 -17.77 -3.80 -6.70
CA ASP A 261 -18.90 -3.17 -7.40
C ASP A 261 -18.43 -2.42 -8.65
N SER A 262 -17.24 -1.81 -8.61
CA SER A 262 -16.66 -1.10 -9.76
C SER A 262 -16.36 -2.01 -10.96
N LEU A 263 -16.15 -3.31 -10.71
CA LEU A 263 -15.97 -4.31 -11.79
C LEU A 263 -17.30 -4.77 -12.42
N GLY A 264 -18.44 -4.32 -11.89
CA GLY A 264 -19.77 -4.72 -12.35
C GLY A 264 -20.11 -4.33 -13.80
N ILE A 265 -19.40 -3.34 -14.35
CA ILE A 265 -19.60 -2.92 -15.76
C ILE A 265 -18.92 -3.83 -16.79
N PHE A 266 -18.04 -4.72 -16.35
CA PHE A 266 -17.35 -5.69 -17.22
C PHE A 266 -18.10 -7.01 -17.26
N ASP A 267 -18.11 -7.63 -18.44
CA ASP A 267 -18.72 -8.95 -18.62
C ASP A 267 -18.04 -10.00 -17.74
N ASP A 268 -18.82 -11.02 -17.35
CA ASP A 268 -18.31 -12.15 -16.59
C ASP A 268 -17.30 -12.95 -17.42
N ASN A 269 -16.08 -13.07 -16.88
CA ASN A 269 -15.02 -13.85 -17.47
C ASN A 269 -13.99 -14.24 -16.38
N PRO A 270 -13.08 -15.20 -16.67
CA PRO A 270 -12.09 -15.66 -15.68
C PRO A 270 -11.18 -14.57 -15.14
N ILE A 271 -10.89 -13.52 -15.92
CA ILE A 271 -10.02 -12.41 -15.49
C ILE A 271 -10.74 -11.54 -14.46
N ARG A 272 -12.01 -11.17 -14.75
CA ARG A 272 -12.85 -10.45 -13.79
C ARG A 272 -12.99 -11.23 -12.48
N SER A 273 -13.26 -12.53 -12.56
CA SER A 273 -13.34 -13.41 -11.39
C SER A 273 -12.03 -13.45 -10.60
N SER A 274 -10.87 -13.44 -11.27
CA SER A 274 -9.57 -13.38 -10.63
C SER A 274 -9.33 -12.04 -9.93
N LEU A 275 -9.74 -10.91 -10.52
CA LEU A 275 -9.65 -9.58 -9.90
C LEU A 275 -10.57 -9.48 -8.67
N VAL A 276 -11.77 -10.07 -8.73
CA VAL A 276 -12.67 -10.19 -7.56
C VAL A 276 -12.02 -11.06 -6.48
N GLY A 277 -11.49 -12.22 -6.84
CA GLY A 277 -10.79 -13.13 -5.92
C GLY A 277 -9.57 -12.51 -5.24
N LEU A 278 -8.91 -11.54 -5.89
CA LEU A 278 -7.80 -10.80 -5.29
C LEU A 278 -8.26 -9.94 -4.10
N ILE A 279 -9.48 -9.38 -4.14
CA ILE A 279 -10.06 -8.64 -2.99
C ILE A 279 -10.24 -9.60 -1.81
N ASP A 280 -10.85 -10.76 -2.06
CA ASP A 280 -11.08 -11.77 -1.02
C ASP A 280 -9.75 -12.25 -0.43
N PHE A 281 -8.76 -12.54 -1.28
CA PHE A 281 -7.41 -12.89 -0.85
C PHE A 281 -6.78 -11.82 0.06
N CYS A 282 -6.95 -10.53 -0.26
CA CYS A 282 -6.42 -9.45 0.59
C CYS A 282 -7.07 -9.45 1.98
N ILE A 283 -8.40 -9.63 2.05
CA ILE A 283 -9.17 -9.60 3.31
C ILE A 283 -8.92 -10.84 4.16
N GLU A 284 -8.86 -12.01 3.54
CA GLU A 284 -8.69 -13.30 4.23
C GLU A 284 -7.33 -13.47 4.90
N ARG A 285 -6.33 -12.69 4.51
CA ARG A 285 -5.02 -12.65 5.18
C ARG A 285 -5.09 -12.28 6.66
N ALA A 286 -6.14 -11.57 7.08
CA ALA A 286 -6.32 -11.12 8.46
C ALA A 286 -7.17 -12.10 9.33
N ASN A 287 -7.62 -13.24 8.77
CA ASN A 287 -8.44 -14.23 9.48
C ASN A 287 -7.63 -15.42 9.98
#